data_ec5a47dfc1f14760375e5b6f547446f4
#
_entry.id   ec5a47dfc1f14760375e5b6f547446f4
#
_cell.length_a   1.000
_cell.length_b   1.000
_cell.length_c   1.000
_cell.angle_alpha   90.00
_cell.angle_beta   90.00
_cell.angle_gamma   90.00
#
_symmetry.space_group_name_H-M   'P 1'
#
loop_
_entity.id
_entity.type
_entity.pdbx_description
1 polymer ?
#
loop_
_entity_poly.entity_id
_entity_poly.type
_entity_poly.pdbx_seq_one_letter_code
_entity_poly.pdbx_strand_id
1 'polypeptide(L)'
;GASCYGPAYEFALILDTELKRRKIRDKVPMTFITAEPYIGHLGLDGVGDTKSLLESELRNRHIKWITSARVTSFDAGMAHVEEIADDGSVKASHDLPFGYSMLLPAFRGVDAVFGIDGLTNPRGFILADKQQRNPTFKNVYSLGVCVAIPPVGPTPVPVGVPKTGFMIESM
;
A
#
# COMPACT_ATOMS: atom_id res chain seq x y z
N GLY A 1 -3.53 -4.08 2.47
CA GLY A 1 -2.93 -2.94 1.81
C GLY A 1 -1.52 -2.66 2.28
N ALA A 2 -0.70 -2.17 1.37
CA ALA A 2 0.66 -1.74 1.68
C ALA A 2 0.64 -0.53 2.63
N SER A 3 1.73 -0.34 3.35
CA SER A 3 1.93 0.83 4.21
C SER A 3 2.74 1.94 3.51
N CYS A 4 3.28 1.67 2.31
CA CYS A 4 4.06 2.62 1.51
C CYS A 4 3.75 2.38 0.02
N TYR A 5 2.99 3.27 -0.59
CA TYR A 5 2.57 3.14 -2.00
C TYR A 5 3.63 3.66 -2.96
N GLY A 6 4.32 4.75 -2.61
CA GLY A 6 5.39 5.34 -3.43
C GLY A 6 6.42 4.33 -3.95
N PRO A 7 7.03 3.51 -3.10
CA PRO A 7 7.97 2.48 -3.51
C PRO A 7 7.43 1.47 -4.52
N ALA A 8 6.12 1.16 -4.49
CA ALA A 8 5.51 0.26 -5.47
C ALA A 8 5.47 0.90 -6.87
N TYR A 9 5.05 2.16 -6.96
CA TYR A 9 5.09 2.92 -8.22
C TYR A 9 6.52 3.06 -8.73
N GLU A 10 7.44 3.48 -7.86
CA GLU A 10 8.85 3.63 -8.21
C GLU A 10 9.42 2.34 -8.77
N PHE A 11 9.22 1.21 -8.10
CA PHE A 11 9.69 -0.09 -8.57
C PHE A 11 9.11 -0.46 -9.93
N ALA A 12 7.81 -0.27 -10.15
CA ALA A 12 7.16 -0.57 -11.43
C ALA A 12 7.74 0.28 -12.57
N LEU A 13 7.99 1.56 -12.34
CA LEU A 13 8.56 2.48 -13.32
C LEU A 13 10.04 2.19 -13.60
N ILE A 14 10.82 1.85 -12.59
CA ILE A 14 12.22 1.42 -12.73
C ILE A 14 12.30 0.13 -13.52
N LEU A 15 11.46 -0.86 -13.20
CA LEU A 15 11.42 -2.14 -13.90
C LEU A 15 11.05 -1.94 -15.39
N ASP A 16 10.03 -1.14 -15.69
CA ASP A 16 9.67 -0.78 -17.07
C ASP A 16 10.87 -0.17 -17.83
N THR A 17 11.57 0.75 -17.19
CA THR A 17 12.73 1.43 -17.77
C THR A 17 13.86 0.43 -18.05
N GLU A 18 14.14 -0.49 -17.11
CA GLU A 18 15.18 -1.52 -17.31
C GLU A 18 14.80 -2.50 -18.40
N LEU A 19 13.54 -2.93 -18.48
CA LEU A 19 13.06 -3.81 -19.56
C LEU A 19 13.14 -3.13 -20.93
N LYS A 20 12.86 -1.82 -21.02
CA LYS A 20 13.08 -1.03 -22.24
C LYS A 20 14.55 -0.95 -22.62
N ARG A 21 15.42 -0.69 -21.65
CA ARG A 21 16.87 -0.66 -21.87
C ARG A 21 17.40 -2.00 -22.41
N ARG A 22 16.82 -3.12 -21.96
CA ARG A 22 17.13 -4.47 -22.44
C ARG A 22 16.40 -4.83 -23.76
N LYS A 23 15.53 -3.97 -24.29
CA LYS A 23 14.73 -4.20 -25.51
C LYS A 23 13.84 -5.45 -25.42
N ILE A 24 13.30 -5.74 -24.23
CA ILE A 24 12.39 -6.87 -23.97
C ILE A 24 11.06 -6.47 -23.32
N ARG A 25 10.82 -5.16 -23.17
CA ARG A 25 9.60 -4.65 -22.47
C ARG A 25 8.30 -5.15 -23.09
N ASP A 26 8.23 -5.24 -24.41
CA ASP A 26 7.10 -5.73 -25.19
C ASP A 26 6.78 -7.21 -24.96
N LYS A 27 7.75 -7.99 -24.50
CA LYS A 27 7.62 -9.41 -24.16
C LYS A 27 7.22 -9.66 -22.69
N VAL A 28 7.23 -8.61 -21.88
CA VAL A 28 6.97 -8.71 -20.43
C VAL A 28 5.76 -7.85 -20.09
N PRO A 29 4.53 -8.40 -20.13
CA PRO A 29 3.36 -7.68 -19.68
C PRO A 29 3.47 -7.37 -18.19
N MET A 30 3.01 -6.18 -17.79
CA MET A 30 3.06 -5.74 -16.40
C MET A 30 1.66 -5.37 -15.92
N THR A 31 1.34 -5.78 -14.69
CA THR A 31 0.10 -5.40 -14.00
C THR A 31 0.42 -4.89 -12.61
N PHE A 32 -0.06 -3.70 -12.30
CA PHE A 32 0.04 -3.07 -10.99
C PHE A 32 -1.26 -3.30 -10.21
N ILE A 33 -1.16 -3.92 -9.04
CA ILE A 33 -2.31 -4.25 -8.19
C ILE A 33 -2.19 -3.43 -6.93
N THR A 34 -3.23 -2.68 -6.57
CA THR A 34 -3.21 -1.84 -5.38
C THR A 34 -4.52 -1.87 -4.61
N ALA A 35 -4.41 -1.74 -3.29
CA ALA A 35 -5.54 -1.54 -2.41
C ALA A 35 -6.16 -0.13 -2.54
N GLU A 36 -5.45 0.80 -3.14
CA GLU A 36 -5.93 2.16 -3.35
C GLU A 36 -7.24 2.17 -4.14
N PRO A 37 -8.20 3.05 -3.79
CA PRO A 37 -9.46 3.16 -4.54
C PRO A 37 -9.26 3.73 -5.95
N TYR A 38 -8.18 4.45 -6.16
CA TYR A 38 -7.73 4.95 -7.47
C TYR A 38 -6.21 5.11 -7.47
N ILE A 39 -5.60 5.09 -8.65
CA ILE A 39 -4.16 5.30 -8.83
C ILE A 39 -3.77 6.70 -8.32
N GLY A 40 -2.74 6.76 -7.49
CA GLY A 40 -2.26 8.02 -6.93
C GLY A 40 -2.99 8.51 -5.68
N HIS A 41 -3.84 7.69 -5.07
CA HIS A 41 -4.42 7.97 -3.75
C HIS A 41 -3.33 8.05 -2.67
N LEU A 42 -2.30 7.21 -2.77
CA LEU A 42 -1.09 7.18 -1.93
C LEU A 42 -1.35 7.04 -0.43
N GLY A 43 -2.55 6.66 -0.02
CA GLY A 43 -2.95 6.65 1.40
C GLY A 43 -3.23 8.03 2.00
N LEU A 44 -3.29 9.08 1.16
CA LEU A 44 -3.45 10.49 1.54
C LEU A 44 -4.66 11.16 0.85
N ASP A 45 -5.52 10.37 0.21
CA ASP A 45 -6.60 10.85 -0.66
C ASP A 45 -6.09 11.67 -1.87
N GLY A 46 -4.87 11.32 -2.33
CA GLY A 46 -4.16 12.02 -3.36
C GLY A 46 -3.40 13.25 -2.84
N VAL A 47 -2.43 13.70 -3.61
CA VAL A 47 -1.66 14.94 -3.33
C VAL A 47 -1.51 15.71 -4.63
N GLY A 48 -2.13 16.87 -4.73
CA GLY A 48 -2.13 17.66 -5.96
C GLY A 48 -2.70 16.87 -7.14
N ASP A 49 -1.94 16.73 -8.22
CA ASP A 49 -2.31 16.04 -9.45
C ASP A 49 -1.82 14.59 -9.54
N THR A 50 -1.45 13.96 -8.42
CA THR A 50 -0.88 12.60 -8.39
C THR A 50 -1.71 11.56 -9.11
N LYS A 51 -3.05 11.68 -9.09
CA LYS A 51 -3.95 10.77 -9.81
C LYS A 51 -3.69 10.82 -11.31
N SER A 52 -3.85 11.98 -11.91
CA SER A 52 -3.70 12.16 -13.37
C SER A 52 -2.27 11.87 -13.83
N LEU A 53 -1.28 12.28 -13.05
CA LEU A 53 0.13 12.04 -13.34
C LEU A 53 0.45 10.55 -13.36
N LEU A 54 0.14 9.81 -12.29
CA LEU A 54 0.49 8.40 -12.19
C LEU A 54 -0.34 7.52 -13.13
N GLU A 55 -1.63 7.83 -13.35
CA GLU A 55 -2.42 7.14 -14.36
C GLU A 55 -1.84 7.35 -15.77
N SER A 56 -1.39 8.57 -16.08
CA SER A 56 -0.75 8.88 -17.37
C SER A 56 0.57 8.11 -17.52
N GLU A 57 1.41 8.08 -16.48
CA GLU A 57 2.68 7.34 -16.50
C GLU A 57 2.47 5.84 -16.71
N LEU A 58 1.54 5.22 -15.98
CA LEU A 58 1.23 3.80 -16.14
C LEU A 58 0.69 3.50 -17.54
N ARG A 59 -0.22 4.35 -18.07
CA ARG A 59 -0.81 4.21 -19.39
C ARG A 59 0.24 4.32 -20.49
N ASN A 60 1.11 5.33 -20.43
CA ASN A 60 2.17 5.57 -21.42
C ASN A 60 3.22 4.45 -21.43
N ARG A 61 3.32 3.71 -20.34
CA ARG A 61 4.22 2.56 -20.20
C ARG A 61 3.53 1.21 -20.44
N HIS A 62 2.26 1.22 -20.83
CA HIS A 62 1.45 0.00 -21.02
C HIS A 62 1.47 -0.91 -19.79
N ILE A 63 1.42 -0.33 -18.59
CA ILE A 63 1.26 -1.04 -17.33
C ILE A 63 -0.23 -1.06 -17.03
N LYS A 64 -0.84 -2.23 -17.00
CA LYS A 64 -2.23 -2.40 -16.55
C LYS A 64 -2.31 -2.20 -15.05
N TRP A 65 -3.49 -1.83 -14.54
CA TRP A 65 -3.68 -1.73 -13.09
C TRP A 65 -5.07 -2.22 -12.66
N ILE A 66 -5.13 -2.66 -11.40
CA ILE A 66 -6.37 -3.04 -10.70
C ILE A 66 -6.34 -2.32 -9.35
N THR A 67 -7.34 -1.49 -9.09
CA THR A 67 -7.52 -0.72 -7.85
C THR A 67 -8.56 -1.38 -6.94
N SER A 68 -8.69 -0.89 -5.71
CA SER A 68 -9.55 -1.50 -4.69
C SER A 68 -9.34 -3.01 -4.58
N ALA A 69 -8.11 -3.48 -4.76
CA ALA A 69 -7.77 -4.88 -4.93
C ALA A 69 -6.94 -5.43 -3.78
N ARG A 70 -7.15 -6.71 -3.50
CA ARG A 70 -6.32 -7.48 -2.56
C ARG A 70 -5.88 -8.78 -3.20
N VAL A 71 -4.64 -9.15 -2.99
CA VAL A 71 -4.15 -10.49 -3.32
C VAL A 71 -4.59 -11.42 -2.19
N THR A 72 -5.30 -12.49 -2.52
CA THR A 72 -5.83 -13.46 -1.55
C THR A 72 -4.88 -14.62 -1.35
N SER A 73 -4.26 -15.10 -2.44
CA SER A 73 -3.30 -16.20 -2.39
C SER A 73 -2.38 -16.20 -3.61
N PHE A 74 -1.33 -17.00 -3.52
CA PHE A 74 -0.44 -17.33 -4.63
C PHE A 74 -0.36 -18.85 -4.76
N ASP A 75 -0.51 -19.34 -5.98
CA ASP A 75 -0.15 -20.68 -6.40
C ASP A 75 1.08 -20.64 -7.30
N ALA A 76 1.53 -21.79 -7.80
CA ALA A 76 2.69 -21.88 -8.69
C ALA A 76 2.46 -21.06 -9.98
N GLY A 77 2.99 -19.84 -10.03
CA GLY A 77 2.91 -18.95 -11.18
C GLY A 77 1.57 -18.22 -11.36
N MET A 78 0.67 -18.26 -10.36
CA MET A 78 -0.64 -17.64 -10.40
C MET A 78 -0.89 -16.79 -9.13
N ALA A 79 -1.35 -15.57 -9.30
CA ALA A 79 -1.81 -14.70 -8.21
C ALA A 79 -3.34 -14.59 -8.28
N HIS A 80 -4.01 -14.88 -7.18
CA HIS A 80 -5.47 -14.74 -7.04
C HIS A 80 -5.77 -13.39 -6.42
N VAL A 81 -6.56 -12.59 -7.12
CA VAL A 81 -6.82 -11.19 -6.76
C VAL A 81 -8.32 -10.95 -6.74
N GLU A 82 -8.80 -10.30 -5.70
CA GLU A 82 -10.17 -9.82 -5.61
C GLU A 82 -10.21 -8.30 -5.72
N GLU A 83 -11.07 -7.80 -6.59
CA GLU A 83 -11.46 -6.39 -6.65
C GLU A 83 -12.69 -6.19 -5.77
N ILE A 84 -12.65 -5.21 -4.88
CA ILE A 84 -13.67 -4.99 -3.86
C ILE A 84 -14.50 -3.74 -4.22
N ALA A 85 -15.81 -3.87 -4.17
CA ALA A 85 -16.74 -2.76 -4.37
C ALA A 85 -16.84 -1.88 -3.11
N ASP A 86 -17.44 -0.70 -3.25
CA ASP A 86 -17.59 0.29 -2.16
C ASP A 86 -18.39 -0.24 -0.97
N ASP A 87 -19.28 -1.20 -1.19
CA ASP A 87 -20.06 -1.88 -0.14
C ASP A 87 -19.29 -3.02 0.55
N GLY A 88 -18.04 -3.26 0.17
CA GLY A 88 -17.18 -4.33 0.69
C GLY A 88 -17.39 -5.70 0.04
N SER A 89 -18.33 -5.84 -0.90
CA SER A 89 -18.53 -7.07 -1.64
C SER A 89 -17.44 -7.31 -2.69
N VAL A 90 -17.24 -8.56 -3.11
CA VAL A 90 -16.33 -8.88 -4.21
C VAL A 90 -16.98 -8.47 -5.52
N LYS A 91 -16.39 -7.50 -6.20
CA LYS A 91 -16.80 -7.00 -7.51
C LYS A 91 -16.35 -7.89 -8.65
N ALA A 92 -15.10 -8.35 -8.58
CA ALA A 92 -14.50 -9.26 -9.56
C ALA A 92 -13.37 -10.07 -8.95
N SER A 93 -13.10 -11.24 -9.53
CA SER A 93 -11.95 -12.08 -9.20
C SER A 93 -11.08 -12.24 -10.43
N HIS A 94 -9.77 -12.19 -10.22
CA HIS A 94 -8.77 -12.26 -11.27
C HIS A 94 -7.75 -13.33 -10.94
N ASP A 95 -7.47 -14.20 -11.89
CA ASP A 95 -6.37 -15.15 -11.87
C ASP A 95 -5.26 -14.63 -12.79
N LEU A 96 -4.20 -14.11 -12.21
CA LEU A 96 -3.15 -13.41 -12.91
C LEU A 96 -1.89 -14.28 -12.98
N PRO A 97 -1.54 -14.81 -14.16
CA PRO A 97 -0.28 -15.53 -14.31
C PRO A 97 0.91 -14.60 -14.18
N PHE A 98 1.97 -15.05 -13.51
CA PHE A 98 3.21 -14.28 -13.37
C PHE A 98 4.46 -15.16 -13.47
N GLY A 99 5.52 -14.61 -14.07
CA GLY A 99 6.87 -15.14 -13.97
C GLY A 99 7.68 -14.50 -12.85
N TYR A 100 7.31 -13.28 -12.46
CA TYR A 100 7.89 -12.53 -11.35
C TYR A 100 6.79 -11.67 -10.68
N SER A 101 6.79 -11.64 -9.37
CA SER A 101 5.94 -10.73 -8.61
C SER A 101 6.71 -10.04 -7.48
N MET A 102 6.42 -8.79 -7.22
CA MET A 102 6.89 -8.03 -6.07
C MET A 102 5.68 -7.64 -5.22
N LEU A 103 5.66 -8.09 -3.99
CA LEU A 103 4.59 -7.84 -3.04
C LEU A 103 5.07 -6.91 -1.93
N LEU A 104 4.31 -5.84 -1.68
CA LEU A 104 4.46 -4.97 -0.52
C LEU A 104 3.31 -5.28 0.46
N PRO A 105 3.54 -6.13 1.48
CA PRO A 105 2.51 -6.50 2.43
C PRO A 105 2.17 -5.33 3.37
N ALA A 106 1.00 -5.41 4.00
CA ALA A 106 0.64 -4.50 5.07
C ALA A 106 1.56 -4.71 6.29
N PHE A 107 1.98 -3.61 6.90
CA PHE A 107 2.71 -3.66 8.17
C PHE A 107 1.79 -4.04 9.33
N ARG A 108 2.35 -4.72 10.31
CA ARG A 108 1.75 -4.93 11.63
C ARG A 108 2.79 -4.57 12.69
N GLY A 109 2.31 -4.33 13.90
CA GLY A 109 3.19 -4.12 15.05
C GLY A 109 4.01 -5.39 15.40
N VAL A 110 5.14 -5.18 16.07
CA VAL A 110 6.00 -6.26 16.52
C VAL A 110 5.36 -7.04 17.67
N ASP A 111 5.65 -8.32 17.78
CA ASP A 111 5.03 -9.20 18.79
C ASP A 111 5.28 -8.74 20.23
N ALA A 112 6.41 -8.07 20.49
CA ALA A 112 6.76 -7.57 21.83
C ALA A 112 5.73 -6.59 22.44
N VAL A 113 4.96 -5.88 21.60
CA VAL A 113 3.94 -4.91 22.06
C VAL A 113 2.55 -5.24 21.55
N PHE A 114 2.42 -6.26 20.69
CA PHE A 114 1.17 -6.61 20.05
C PHE A 114 0.11 -7.05 21.06
N GLY A 115 -1.08 -6.49 20.97
CA GLY A 115 -2.22 -6.89 21.81
C GLY A 115 -2.19 -6.37 23.24
N ILE A 116 -1.26 -5.48 23.61
CA ILE A 116 -1.27 -4.84 24.94
C ILE A 116 -2.38 -3.79 24.95
N ASP A 117 -3.38 -4.02 25.80
CA ASP A 117 -4.52 -3.13 25.93
C ASP A 117 -4.11 -1.71 26.36
N GLY A 118 -4.69 -0.71 25.72
CA GLY A 118 -4.35 0.71 25.93
C GLY A 118 -2.99 1.15 25.39
N LEU A 119 -2.12 0.22 24.97
CA LEU A 119 -0.83 0.54 24.34
C LEU A 119 -0.93 0.55 22.82
N THR A 120 -1.58 -0.45 22.23
CA THR A 120 -1.61 -0.63 20.78
C THR A 120 -3.03 -0.66 20.22
N ASN A 121 -3.15 -0.35 18.94
CA ASN A 121 -4.36 -0.62 18.18
C ASN A 121 -4.44 -2.13 17.79
N PRO A 122 -5.56 -2.62 17.19
CA PRO A 122 -5.70 -4.03 16.80
C PRO A 122 -4.65 -4.55 15.81
N ARG A 123 -3.91 -3.67 15.13
CA ARG A 123 -2.80 -4.02 14.23
C ARG A 123 -1.43 -3.97 14.91
N GLY A 124 -1.37 -3.69 16.22
CA GLY A 124 -0.15 -3.64 17.03
C GLY A 124 0.65 -2.34 16.88
N PHE A 125 0.10 -1.29 16.29
CA PHE A 125 0.73 0.03 16.28
C PHE A 125 0.43 0.78 17.57
N ILE A 126 1.42 1.51 18.08
CA ILE A 126 1.33 2.19 19.37
C ILE A 126 0.44 3.42 19.26
N LEU A 127 -0.55 3.52 20.15
CA LEU A 127 -1.40 4.69 20.27
C LEU A 127 -0.58 5.86 20.82
N ALA A 128 -0.68 7.02 20.17
CA ALA A 128 0.04 8.23 20.57
C ALA A 128 -0.84 9.47 20.42
N ASP A 129 -0.69 10.41 21.32
CA ASP A 129 -1.28 11.74 21.24
C ASP A 129 -0.43 12.69 20.36
N LYS A 130 -0.83 13.97 20.28
CA LYS A 130 -0.10 14.99 19.50
C LYS A 130 1.34 15.27 19.98
N GLN A 131 1.66 14.86 21.21
CA GLN A 131 2.99 14.96 21.79
C GLN A 131 3.76 13.62 21.67
N GLN A 132 3.27 12.70 20.82
CA GLN A 132 3.85 11.37 20.60
C GLN A 132 3.87 10.49 21.86
N ARG A 133 3.05 10.81 22.88
CA ARG A 133 2.95 10.08 24.13
C ARG A 133 1.73 9.16 24.13
N ASN A 134 1.87 7.97 24.67
CA ASN A 134 0.75 7.04 24.82
C ASN A 134 -0.31 7.59 25.78
N PRO A 135 -1.62 7.56 25.41
CA PRO A 135 -2.68 8.09 26.28
C PRO A 135 -2.84 7.35 27.61
N THR A 136 -2.53 6.05 27.66
CA THR A 136 -2.66 5.21 28.85
C THR A 136 -1.34 5.15 29.64
N PHE A 137 -0.26 4.83 28.98
CA PHE A 137 1.07 4.67 29.59
C PHE A 137 1.88 5.96 29.42
N LYS A 138 1.81 6.84 30.40
CA LYS A 138 2.35 8.21 30.32
C LYS A 138 3.88 8.31 30.20
N ASN A 139 4.59 7.22 30.48
CA ASN A 139 6.04 7.10 30.32
C ASN A 139 6.46 6.45 28.99
N VAL A 140 5.49 6.14 28.11
CA VAL A 140 5.75 5.56 26.78
C VAL A 140 5.55 6.60 25.72
N TYR A 141 6.57 6.80 24.88
CA TYR A 141 6.57 7.65 23.71
C TYR A 141 6.81 6.80 22.47
N SER A 142 6.23 7.22 21.32
CA SER A 142 6.32 6.46 20.09
C SER A 142 6.51 7.39 18.90
N LEU A 143 7.50 7.11 18.06
CA LEU A 143 7.82 7.88 16.88
C LEU A 143 7.92 6.98 15.65
N GLY A 144 7.58 7.53 14.49
CA GLY A 144 7.84 6.88 13.21
C GLY A 144 6.87 5.76 12.85
N VAL A 145 7.39 4.70 12.24
CA VAL A 145 6.57 3.61 11.65
C VAL A 145 5.68 2.90 12.67
N CYS A 146 6.10 2.84 13.93
CA CYS A 146 5.36 2.15 15.00
C CYS A 146 4.11 2.90 15.49
N VAL A 147 3.94 4.18 15.13
CA VAL A 147 2.77 4.98 15.58
C VAL A 147 1.49 4.56 14.86
N ALA A 148 0.40 4.45 15.62
CA ALA A 148 -0.94 4.25 15.08
C ALA A 148 -1.47 5.55 14.46
N ILE A 149 -1.31 5.70 13.16
CA ILE A 149 -1.86 6.83 12.40
C ILE A 149 -3.20 6.37 11.79
N PRO A 150 -4.31 7.04 12.05
CA PRO A 150 -5.59 6.70 11.44
C PRO A 150 -5.55 6.95 9.92
N PRO A 151 -6.28 6.16 9.11
CA PRO A 151 -6.42 6.43 7.69
C PRO A 151 -7.12 7.78 7.45
N VAL A 152 -6.86 8.37 6.29
CA VAL A 152 -7.50 9.66 5.88
C VAL A 152 -9.01 9.51 5.73
N GLY A 153 -9.46 8.35 5.25
CA GLY A 153 -10.87 8.03 5.07
C GLY A 153 -11.12 6.53 4.88
N PRO A 154 -12.38 6.09 4.85
CA PRO A 154 -12.73 4.72 4.54
C PRO A 154 -12.46 4.42 3.07
N THR A 155 -11.97 3.21 2.79
CA THR A 155 -11.72 2.68 1.44
C THR A 155 -12.19 1.24 1.35
N PRO A 156 -12.62 0.73 0.16
CA PRO A 156 -13.12 -0.64 0.00
C PRO A 156 -12.14 -1.70 0.51
N VAL A 157 -10.88 -1.54 0.18
CA VAL A 157 -9.77 -2.27 0.81
C VAL A 157 -9.05 -1.28 1.72
N PRO A 158 -8.83 -1.59 3.01
CA PRO A 158 -8.22 -0.64 3.94
C PRO A 158 -6.86 -0.14 3.47
N VAL A 159 -6.73 1.19 3.35
CA VAL A 159 -5.53 1.90 2.93
C VAL A 159 -5.01 2.73 4.10
N GLY A 160 -3.78 2.46 4.54
CA GLY A 160 -3.14 3.23 5.61
C GLY A 160 -2.39 4.46 5.09
N VAL A 161 -2.14 5.41 5.97
CA VAL A 161 -1.26 6.55 5.70
C VAL A 161 0.17 6.03 5.49
N PRO A 162 0.90 6.47 4.46
CA PRO A 162 2.27 6.07 4.24
C PRO A 162 3.17 6.57 5.38
N LYS A 163 4.05 5.71 5.85
CA LYS A 163 4.98 6.00 6.95
C LYS A 163 6.40 6.06 6.39
N THR A 164 6.64 7.03 5.51
CA THR A 164 7.96 7.24 4.90
C THR A 164 8.87 8.02 5.82
N GLY A 165 10.20 7.90 5.64
CA GLY A 165 11.17 8.61 6.44
C GLY A 165 10.96 10.13 6.45
N PHE A 166 10.65 10.70 5.29
CA PHE A 166 10.37 12.14 5.15
C PHE A 166 9.14 12.59 5.97
N MET A 167 8.07 11.82 5.97
CA MET A 167 6.89 12.13 6.77
C MET A 167 7.16 11.98 8.27
N ILE A 168 7.98 10.99 8.64
CA ILE A 168 8.36 10.74 10.04
C ILE A 168 9.23 11.87 10.59
N GLU A 169 10.14 12.42 9.78
CA GLU A 169 11.00 13.54 10.16
C GLU A 169 10.19 14.81 10.46
N SER A 170 9.03 14.95 9.82
CA SER A 170 8.15 16.11 9.98
C SER A 170 7.15 15.99 11.14
N MET A 171 7.11 14.85 11.82
CA MET A 171 6.21 14.59 12.97
C MET A 171 6.84 15.01 14.29
#